data_b9d67ea33fd6d9f583d2f2bf150320f7
#
_entry.id   b9d67ea33fd6d9f583d2f2bf150320f7
#
_cell.length_a   1.000
_cell.length_b   1.000
_cell.length_c   1.000
_cell.angle_alpha   90.00
_cell.angle_beta   90.00
_cell.angle_gamma   90.00
#
_symmetry.space_group_name_H-M   'P 1'
#
loop_
_entity.id
_entity.type
_entity.pdbx_description
1 polymer ?
#
loop_
_entity_poly.entity_id
_entity_poly.type
_entity_poly.pdbx_seq_one_letter_code
_entity_poly.pdbx_strand_id
1 'polypeptide(L)'
;MSSANEGHIQGSKAEGSDFLLLDIDQAPPGGRTEWLTARIRAAIDDGTLPVGSRLPAGRVLAAELRVSRGLVTEVYQRLADAGQVVGRGRAGTTVVAAPLTAPPRTPTPTPAPTHHTPTPARASTVADASGAASTSPFPAPTAGTALVDALRAVPCRIDLSPGVPDLAAFPRTAWLQAERRVLAELTPSDFGYGSPQGAPALREAVAGWLARNRGIRADPAELIVVAGVAQALGLLAGVLRAEGVHRVAVEDPGSLGARQQLEYGRMEMVPVPVDGAGLDVARLRASGARAVLLTPAHQFPTGVVLDGERRRELLAWAAAGGVVIEDDYDAEHRYDRAPVPALRALLPEAVCYAGSVSKLLAPALRLGWLLVPPRLRDALVEAKRYADLGNPVLPQLVLARLMASGELERHLRHVRRRHRRRRDAMLRAVATELPGARVHGAAAGLHLMVTFDGAAFDDTALATAALSLGVKAHPLSWHRLAPGPPGLILGYAAGPVGDVEEGVALLGEALRRLR
;
A
#
# COMPACT_ATOMS: atom_id res chain seq x y z
N MET A 1 -35.40 -52.69 29.45
CA MET A 1 -36.19 -52.31 28.27
C MET A 1 -36.08 -50.80 28.13
N SER A 2 -35.71 -50.41 27.04
CA SER A 2 -35.73 -49.13 26.35
C SER A 2 -34.41 -48.41 26.27
N SER A 3 -33.92 -48.43 25.07
CA SER A 3 -32.66 -47.92 24.56
C SER A 3 -32.65 -46.40 24.45
N ALA A 4 -31.54 -45.80 24.89
CA ALA A 4 -31.19 -44.42 24.58
C ALA A 4 -30.80 -44.31 23.10
N ASN A 5 -31.39 -43.32 22.44
CA ASN A 5 -31.11 -42.96 21.06
C ASN A 5 -30.04 -41.85 21.03
N GLU A 6 -28.81 -42.20 20.72
CA GLU A 6 -27.75 -41.25 20.43
C GLU A 6 -27.96 -40.67 19.02
N GLY A 7 -28.42 -39.43 18.99
CA GLY A 7 -28.55 -38.67 17.76
C GLY A 7 -27.16 -38.28 17.20
N HIS A 8 -26.65 -39.04 16.24
CA HIS A 8 -25.52 -38.67 15.40
C HIS A 8 -25.93 -37.51 14.51
N ILE A 9 -25.35 -36.35 14.77
CA ILE A 9 -25.37 -35.21 13.84
C ILE A 9 -24.45 -35.59 12.68
N GLN A 10 -25.01 -36.18 11.63
CA GLN A 10 -24.33 -36.34 10.35
C GLN A 10 -24.10 -34.98 9.73
N GLY A 11 -22.85 -34.55 9.70
CA GLY A 11 -22.41 -33.43 8.89
C GLY A 11 -22.73 -33.72 7.41
N SER A 12 -23.66 -32.97 6.85
CA SER A 12 -24.04 -33.00 5.44
C SER A 12 -22.78 -32.82 4.57
N LYS A 13 -22.39 -33.92 3.91
CA LYS A 13 -21.53 -33.84 2.72
C LYS A 13 -22.38 -33.18 1.63
N ALA A 14 -22.09 -31.92 1.32
CA ALA A 14 -22.52 -31.31 0.08
C ALA A 14 -21.85 -32.08 -1.07
N GLU A 15 -22.54 -33.04 -1.65
CA GLU A 15 -22.19 -33.69 -2.92
C GLU A 15 -22.49 -32.68 -4.03
N GLY A 16 -21.48 -32.26 -4.67
CA GLY A 16 -21.14 -31.32 -5.66
C GLY A 16 -21.96 -31.23 -6.90
N SER A 17 -23.15 -30.80 -7.08
CA SER A 17 -23.64 -30.18 -8.32
C SER A 17 -24.22 -28.78 -8.14
N ASP A 18 -24.30 -28.27 -6.89
CA ASP A 18 -24.98 -27.02 -6.57
C ASP A 18 -24.11 -26.02 -5.79
N PHE A 19 -22.77 -26.14 -5.82
CA PHE A 19 -21.94 -25.19 -5.10
C PHE A 19 -22.12 -23.78 -5.66
N LEU A 20 -22.92 -22.98 -4.95
CA LEU A 20 -23.28 -21.59 -5.28
C LEU A 20 -23.97 -21.40 -6.64
N LEU A 21 -24.50 -22.45 -7.27
CA LEU A 21 -25.10 -22.40 -8.62
C LEU A 21 -24.22 -21.66 -9.64
N LEU A 22 -22.92 -21.90 -9.59
CA LEU A 22 -21.94 -21.19 -10.40
C LEU A 22 -21.97 -21.67 -11.85
N ASP A 23 -22.26 -20.76 -12.76
CA ASP A 23 -22.15 -20.98 -14.20
C ASP A 23 -20.92 -20.22 -14.74
N ILE A 24 -19.86 -20.96 -15.05
CA ILE A 24 -18.57 -20.40 -15.49
C ILE A 24 -18.65 -19.72 -16.86
N ASP A 25 -19.68 -20.03 -17.66
CA ASP A 25 -19.84 -19.41 -18.98
C ASP A 25 -20.33 -17.96 -18.89
N GLN A 26 -20.79 -17.52 -17.72
CA GLN A 26 -21.05 -16.11 -17.41
C GLN A 26 -19.76 -15.29 -17.19
N ALA A 27 -18.61 -15.93 -17.10
CA ALA A 27 -17.34 -15.23 -16.93
C ALA A 27 -16.93 -14.53 -18.24
N PRO A 28 -16.39 -13.29 -18.15
CA PRO A 28 -15.86 -12.60 -19.33
C PRO A 28 -14.72 -13.40 -19.98
N PRO A 29 -14.53 -13.30 -21.30
CA PRO A 29 -13.43 -13.98 -21.99
C PRO A 29 -12.08 -13.66 -21.35
N GLY A 30 -11.32 -14.70 -20.95
CA GLY A 30 -10.02 -14.55 -20.25
C GLY A 30 -10.13 -14.19 -18.78
N GLY A 31 -11.33 -13.93 -18.21
CA GLY A 31 -11.54 -13.49 -16.83
C GLY A 31 -12.06 -14.56 -15.86
N ARG A 32 -12.03 -15.85 -16.21
CA ARG A 32 -12.62 -16.92 -15.40
C ARG A 32 -12.11 -16.99 -13.97
N THR A 33 -10.81 -16.83 -13.74
CA THR A 33 -10.20 -16.85 -12.39
C THR A 33 -10.72 -15.69 -11.54
N GLU A 34 -10.78 -14.51 -12.12
CA GLU A 34 -11.23 -13.29 -11.42
C GLU A 34 -12.73 -13.37 -11.10
N TRP A 35 -13.52 -13.79 -12.06
CA TRP A 35 -14.96 -14.00 -11.91
C TRP A 35 -15.26 -15.00 -10.79
N LEU A 36 -14.64 -16.19 -10.81
CA LEU A 36 -14.85 -17.22 -9.79
C LEU A 36 -14.40 -16.74 -8.40
N THR A 37 -13.26 -16.04 -8.31
CA THR A 37 -12.81 -15.45 -7.05
C THR A 37 -13.84 -14.46 -6.51
N ALA A 38 -14.37 -13.58 -7.38
CA ALA A 38 -15.36 -12.57 -6.99
C ALA A 38 -16.69 -13.21 -6.54
N ARG A 39 -17.14 -14.28 -7.20
CA ARG A 39 -18.39 -14.97 -6.84
C ARG A 39 -18.28 -15.67 -5.49
N ILE A 40 -17.18 -16.40 -5.23
CA ILE A 40 -16.97 -17.04 -3.93
C ILE A 40 -16.83 -15.99 -2.83
N ARG A 41 -16.12 -14.90 -3.10
CA ARG A 41 -15.98 -13.79 -2.14
C ARG A 41 -17.34 -13.18 -1.82
N ALA A 42 -18.16 -12.87 -2.83
CA ALA A 42 -19.49 -12.33 -2.61
C ALA A 42 -20.36 -13.26 -1.73
N ALA A 43 -20.26 -14.57 -1.94
CA ALA A 43 -20.98 -15.54 -1.11
C ALA A 43 -20.46 -15.64 0.34
N ILE A 44 -19.18 -15.33 0.57
CA ILE A 44 -18.63 -15.18 1.94
C ILE A 44 -19.13 -13.87 2.56
N ASP A 45 -19.14 -12.79 1.77
CA ASP A 45 -19.49 -11.43 2.21
C ASP A 45 -20.98 -11.29 2.56
N ASP A 46 -21.86 -11.98 1.82
CA ASP A 46 -23.32 -11.97 2.04
C ASP A 46 -23.79 -13.05 3.01
N GLY A 47 -22.87 -13.91 3.50
CA GLY A 47 -23.15 -14.98 4.45
C GLY A 47 -23.70 -16.26 3.85
N THR A 48 -23.83 -16.38 2.53
CA THR A 48 -24.19 -17.64 1.82
C THR A 48 -23.16 -18.73 2.12
N LEU A 49 -21.88 -18.33 2.28
CA LEU A 49 -20.80 -19.18 2.79
C LEU A 49 -20.32 -18.63 4.16
N PRO A 50 -20.99 -18.98 5.25
CA PRO A 50 -20.62 -18.48 6.58
C PRO A 50 -19.24 -18.98 7.02
N VAL A 51 -18.65 -18.28 7.98
CA VAL A 51 -17.40 -18.70 8.64
C VAL A 51 -17.54 -20.12 9.18
N GLY A 52 -16.55 -20.98 8.90
CA GLY A 52 -16.61 -22.41 9.18
C GLY A 52 -17.06 -23.28 8.00
N SER A 53 -17.63 -22.71 6.96
CA SER A 53 -18.00 -23.45 5.74
C SER A 53 -16.77 -24.07 5.08
N ARG A 54 -16.91 -25.32 4.65
CA ARG A 54 -15.87 -26.01 3.89
C ARG A 54 -16.11 -25.83 2.40
N LEU A 55 -15.10 -25.29 1.68
CA LEU A 55 -15.14 -25.22 0.23
C LEU A 55 -14.93 -26.63 -0.39
N PRO A 56 -15.48 -26.91 -1.57
CA PRO A 56 -15.23 -28.14 -2.30
C PRO A 56 -13.73 -28.38 -2.51
N ALA A 57 -13.32 -29.65 -2.57
CA ALA A 57 -11.93 -29.93 -2.94
C ALA A 57 -11.65 -29.36 -4.34
N GLY A 58 -10.49 -28.73 -4.54
CA GLY A 58 -10.17 -28.03 -5.80
C GLY A 58 -10.31 -28.91 -7.05
N ARG A 59 -10.07 -30.24 -6.94
CA ARG A 59 -10.30 -31.20 -8.02
C ARG A 59 -11.79 -31.40 -8.34
N VAL A 60 -12.65 -31.34 -7.33
CA VAL A 60 -14.11 -31.52 -7.47
C VAL A 60 -14.69 -30.28 -8.13
N LEU A 61 -14.40 -29.09 -7.59
CA LEU A 61 -14.88 -27.83 -8.16
C LEU A 61 -14.36 -27.60 -9.59
N ALA A 62 -13.12 -28.01 -9.89
CA ALA A 62 -12.58 -27.94 -11.25
C ALA A 62 -13.34 -28.83 -12.23
N ALA A 63 -13.70 -30.05 -11.81
CA ALA A 63 -14.48 -30.97 -12.63
C ALA A 63 -15.90 -30.44 -12.86
N GLU A 64 -16.58 -29.95 -11.83
CA GLU A 64 -17.94 -29.39 -11.92
C GLU A 64 -18.03 -28.19 -12.86
N LEU A 65 -17.10 -27.22 -12.70
CA LEU A 65 -17.07 -26.02 -13.52
C LEU A 65 -16.38 -26.23 -14.89
N ARG A 66 -15.92 -27.46 -15.20
CA ARG A 66 -15.18 -27.79 -16.42
C ARG A 66 -14.00 -26.85 -16.68
N VAL A 67 -13.24 -26.53 -15.63
CA VAL A 67 -12.04 -25.67 -15.67
C VAL A 67 -10.80 -26.45 -15.25
N SER A 68 -9.62 -25.87 -15.48
CA SER A 68 -8.37 -26.48 -15.04
C SER A 68 -8.23 -26.47 -13.51
N ARG A 69 -7.58 -27.50 -12.95
CA ARG A 69 -7.24 -27.52 -11.50
C ARG A 69 -6.39 -26.31 -11.08
N GLY A 70 -5.50 -25.87 -11.97
CA GLY A 70 -4.67 -24.69 -11.73
C GLY A 70 -5.51 -23.43 -11.50
N LEU A 71 -6.60 -23.26 -12.25
CA LEU A 71 -7.52 -22.14 -12.07
C LEU A 71 -8.15 -22.14 -10.66
N VAL A 72 -8.67 -23.27 -10.22
CA VAL A 72 -9.29 -23.37 -8.88
C VAL A 72 -8.26 -23.22 -7.77
N THR A 73 -7.06 -23.77 -7.95
CA THR A 73 -5.95 -23.57 -7.00
C THR A 73 -5.58 -22.10 -6.86
N GLU A 74 -5.50 -21.38 -7.98
CA GLU A 74 -5.26 -19.94 -8.00
C GLU A 74 -6.37 -19.15 -7.30
N VAL A 75 -7.64 -19.51 -7.52
CA VAL A 75 -8.79 -18.90 -6.85
C VAL A 75 -8.71 -19.09 -5.33
N TYR A 76 -8.45 -20.31 -4.87
CA TYR A 76 -8.34 -20.60 -3.43
C TYR A 76 -7.13 -19.92 -2.79
N GLN A 77 -6.04 -19.82 -3.54
CA GLN A 77 -4.87 -19.09 -3.06
C GLN A 77 -5.17 -17.59 -2.89
N ARG A 78 -5.87 -16.97 -3.85
CA ARG A 78 -6.29 -15.57 -3.74
C ARG A 78 -7.20 -15.30 -2.54
N LEU A 79 -8.13 -16.22 -2.26
CA LEU A 79 -8.99 -16.12 -1.08
C LEU A 79 -8.22 -16.33 0.23
N ALA A 80 -7.21 -17.20 0.24
CA ALA A 80 -6.32 -17.41 1.37
C ALA A 80 -5.42 -16.20 1.62
N ASP A 81 -4.84 -15.63 0.57
CA ASP A 81 -4.04 -14.40 0.66
C ASP A 81 -4.87 -13.22 1.20
N ALA A 82 -6.17 -13.18 0.88
CA ALA A 82 -7.10 -12.21 1.44
C ALA A 82 -7.49 -12.52 2.91
N GLY A 83 -7.07 -13.65 3.47
CA GLY A 83 -7.42 -14.06 4.83
C GLY A 83 -8.85 -14.60 4.98
N GLN A 84 -9.59 -14.82 3.89
CA GLN A 84 -10.98 -15.27 3.93
C GLN A 84 -11.10 -16.79 4.10
N VAL A 85 -10.11 -17.54 3.61
CA VAL A 85 -10.09 -19.00 3.74
C VAL A 85 -8.73 -19.50 4.22
N VAL A 86 -8.70 -20.70 4.80
CA VAL A 86 -7.46 -21.40 5.18
C VAL A 86 -7.48 -22.82 4.62
N GLY A 87 -6.40 -23.21 3.93
CA GLY A 87 -6.15 -24.57 3.50
C GLY A 87 -5.55 -25.39 4.65
N ARG A 88 -6.24 -26.47 5.07
CA ARG A 88 -5.78 -27.40 6.11
C ARG A 88 -5.30 -28.73 5.54
N GLY A 89 -4.57 -28.71 4.45
CA GLY A 89 -4.05 -29.92 3.80
C GLY A 89 -5.16 -30.94 3.48
N ARG A 90 -5.08 -32.16 4.05
CA ARG A 90 -6.11 -33.20 3.83
C ARG A 90 -7.50 -32.85 4.38
N ALA A 91 -7.59 -31.89 5.29
CA ALA A 91 -8.85 -31.43 5.86
C ALA A 91 -9.62 -30.45 4.97
N GLY A 92 -9.04 -30.02 3.83
CA GLY A 92 -9.68 -29.14 2.84
C GLY A 92 -9.49 -27.66 3.12
N THR A 93 -10.22 -26.82 2.38
CA THR A 93 -10.21 -25.36 2.51
C THR A 93 -11.46 -24.90 3.25
N THR A 94 -11.30 -24.07 4.28
CA THR A 94 -12.40 -23.61 5.14
C THR A 94 -12.47 -22.10 5.17
N VAL A 95 -13.66 -21.51 5.13
CA VAL A 95 -13.90 -20.08 5.34
C VAL A 95 -13.60 -19.73 6.80
N VAL A 96 -12.76 -18.71 7.03
CA VAL A 96 -12.31 -18.34 8.38
C VAL A 96 -12.58 -16.88 8.74
N ALA A 97 -12.89 -16.04 7.75
CA ALA A 97 -13.30 -14.65 7.96
C ALA A 97 -14.30 -14.22 6.89
N ALA A 98 -15.32 -13.47 7.32
CA ALA A 98 -16.17 -12.63 6.46
C ALA A 98 -15.81 -11.17 6.72
N PRO A 99 -16.18 -10.21 5.83
CA PRO A 99 -16.04 -8.80 6.13
C PRO A 99 -16.69 -8.44 7.46
N LEU A 100 -16.01 -7.65 8.27
CA LEU A 100 -16.57 -7.11 9.49
C LEU A 100 -17.50 -5.96 9.10
N THR A 101 -18.77 -6.27 8.82
CA THR A 101 -19.81 -5.26 8.69
C THR A 101 -20.09 -4.69 10.07
N ALA A 102 -19.91 -3.38 10.23
CA ALA A 102 -20.36 -2.69 11.44
C ALA A 102 -21.88 -2.90 11.60
N PRO A 103 -22.38 -3.18 12.82
CA PRO A 103 -23.82 -3.25 13.04
C PRO A 103 -24.48 -1.91 12.65
N PRO A 104 -25.70 -1.91 12.11
CA PRO A 104 -26.40 -0.68 11.73
C PRO A 104 -26.51 0.23 12.93
N ARG A 105 -25.90 1.40 12.86
CA ARG A 105 -26.00 2.42 13.89
C ARG A 105 -27.42 3.00 13.86
N THR A 106 -28.13 2.87 14.96
CA THR A 106 -29.33 3.66 15.24
C THR A 106 -28.91 5.15 15.20
N PRO A 107 -29.59 6.02 14.47
CA PRO A 107 -29.23 7.43 14.42
C PRO A 107 -29.44 8.04 15.82
N THR A 108 -28.38 8.44 16.45
CA THR A 108 -28.42 9.29 17.65
C THR A 108 -28.74 10.70 17.19
N PRO A 109 -29.70 11.40 17.80
CA PRO A 109 -30.06 12.76 17.40
C PRO A 109 -28.86 13.69 17.60
N THR A 110 -28.53 14.42 16.55
CA THR A 110 -27.47 15.44 16.52
C THR A 110 -27.81 16.55 17.53
N PRO A 111 -26.92 16.87 18.48
CA PRO A 111 -27.10 18.09 19.28
C PRO A 111 -26.88 19.31 18.37
N ALA A 112 -27.76 20.30 18.52
CA ALA A 112 -27.67 21.55 17.82
C ALA A 112 -26.33 22.28 18.11
N PRO A 113 -25.78 23.03 17.12
CA PRO A 113 -24.51 23.72 17.32
C PRO A 113 -24.64 24.83 18.35
N THR A 114 -23.96 24.71 19.47
CA THR A 114 -23.77 25.82 20.42
C THR A 114 -22.67 26.73 19.87
N HIS A 115 -23.07 27.94 19.54
CA HIS A 115 -22.14 29.03 19.18
C HIS A 115 -21.30 29.41 20.40
N HIS A 116 -20.04 29.04 20.41
CA HIS A 116 -19.06 29.60 21.34
C HIS A 116 -18.49 30.90 20.75
N THR A 117 -18.82 32.01 21.39
CA THR A 117 -18.19 33.31 21.14
C THR A 117 -16.77 33.27 21.68
N PRO A 118 -15.71 33.58 20.89
CA PRO A 118 -14.35 33.60 21.42
C PRO A 118 -14.13 34.79 22.35
N THR A 119 -13.74 34.51 23.58
CA THR A 119 -13.26 35.52 24.53
C THR A 119 -11.86 36.00 24.11
N PRO A 120 -11.58 37.31 24.07
CA PRO A 120 -10.28 37.79 23.67
C PRO A 120 -9.22 37.47 24.73
N ALA A 121 -8.16 36.78 24.28
CA ALA A 121 -6.99 36.49 25.11
C ALA A 121 -6.25 37.78 25.48
N ARG A 122 -6.00 37.96 26.77
CA ARG A 122 -5.17 39.04 27.31
C ARG A 122 -3.74 38.92 26.78
N ALA A 123 -3.21 40.02 26.26
CA ALA A 123 -1.80 40.20 25.95
C ALA A 123 -0.95 40.08 27.21
N SER A 124 -0.07 39.09 27.26
CA SER A 124 0.98 38.99 28.27
C SER A 124 2.24 39.68 27.72
N THR A 125 2.75 40.62 28.46
CA THR A 125 3.99 41.36 28.19
C THR A 125 5.18 40.40 28.11
N VAL A 126 5.95 40.54 27.03
CA VAL A 126 7.21 39.83 26.78
C VAL A 126 8.28 40.50 27.60
N ALA A 127 8.97 39.76 28.46
CA ALA A 127 10.24 40.15 29.06
C ALA A 127 11.37 39.74 28.11
N ASP A 128 12.21 40.71 27.79
CA ASP A 128 13.45 40.52 27.03
C ASP A 128 14.37 39.49 27.70
N ALA A 129 14.71 38.43 26.96
CA ALA A 129 15.88 37.60 27.21
C ALA A 129 16.62 37.43 25.88
N SER A 130 17.70 38.15 25.73
CA SER A 130 18.65 38.07 24.64
C SER A 130 19.38 36.73 24.63
N GLY A 131 18.93 35.85 23.78
CA GLY A 131 19.62 34.64 23.36
C GLY A 131 19.07 34.27 21.99
N ALA A 132 19.82 34.53 20.93
CA ALA A 132 19.41 34.25 19.55
C ALA A 132 19.30 32.74 19.30
N ALA A 133 18.23 32.13 19.78
CA ALA A 133 17.78 30.83 19.30
C ALA A 133 16.96 31.06 18.04
N SER A 134 17.38 30.51 16.91
CA SER A 134 16.67 30.51 15.65
C SER A 134 15.27 29.97 15.89
N THR A 135 14.26 30.83 15.91
CA THR A 135 12.84 30.47 16.04
C THR A 135 12.26 30.07 14.69
N SER A 136 12.86 29.09 14.04
CA SER A 136 12.19 28.45 12.89
C SER A 136 10.93 27.74 13.42
N PRO A 137 9.73 27.99 12.85
CA PRO A 137 8.52 27.27 13.22
C PRO A 137 8.61 25.79 12.80
N PHE A 138 9.62 25.42 12.05
CA PHE A 138 9.88 24.06 11.60
C PHE A 138 10.85 23.34 12.53
N PRO A 139 10.61 22.06 12.85
CA PRO A 139 11.56 21.28 13.63
C PRO A 139 12.93 21.23 12.93
N ALA A 140 14.01 21.31 13.70
CA ALA A 140 15.34 21.11 13.15
C ALA A 140 15.44 19.71 12.52
N PRO A 141 16.17 19.53 11.40
CA PRO A 141 16.36 18.20 10.81
C PRO A 141 16.96 17.25 11.84
N THR A 142 16.40 16.05 11.94
CA THR A 142 16.93 15.00 12.81
C THR A 142 18.36 14.65 12.38
N ALA A 143 19.24 14.34 13.33
CA ALA A 143 20.61 13.92 13.04
C ALA A 143 20.60 12.74 12.05
N GLY A 144 21.25 12.90 10.90
CA GLY A 144 21.26 11.91 9.79
C GLY A 144 20.33 12.23 8.61
N THR A 145 19.28 13.05 8.76
CA THR A 145 18.38 13.44 7.65
C THR A 145 19.14 14.23 6.58
N ALA A 146 20.01 15.15 7.00
CA ALA A 146 20.82 15.94 6.08
C ALA A 146 21.76 15.07 5.23
N LEU A 147 22.33 13.99 5.80
CA LEU A 147 23.17 13.05 5.05
C LEU A 147 22.36 12.29 4.00
N VAL A 148 21.17 11.82 4.35
CA VAL A 148 20.27 11.11 3.42
C VAL A 148 19.87 12.01 2.25
N ASP A 149 19.49 13.26 2.53
CA ASP A 149 19.11 14.22 1.49
C ASP A 149 20.33 14.63 0.63
N ALA A 150 21.50 14.81 1.23
CA ALA A 150 22.74 15.06 0.52
C ALA A 150 23.09 13.91 -0.44
N LEU A 151 23.02 12.65 0.03
CA LEU A 151 23.29 11.49 -0.81
C LEU A 151 22.25 11.31 -1.92
N ARG A 152 20.97 11.61 -1.66
CA ARG A 152 19.92 11.61 -2.70
C ARG A 152 20.17 12.65 -3.78
N ALA A 153 20.68 13.82 -3.41
CA ALA A 153 20.96 14.93 -4.33
C ALA A 153 22.22 14.72 -5.17
N VAL A 154 23.15 13.86 -4.75
CA VAL A 154 24.40 13.63 -5.47
C VAL A 154 24.14 13.06 -6.86
N PRO A 155 24.66 13.66 -7.94
CA PRO A 155 24.62 13.08 -9.26
C PRO A 155 25.32 11.71 -9.31
N CYS A 156 24.73 10.78 -10.05
CA CYS A 156 25.30 9.45 -10.27
C CYS A 156 25.11 9.03 -11.72
N ARG A 157 25.94 8.11 -12.20
CA ARG A 157 25.80 7.55 -13.54
C ARG A 157 24.69 6.52 -13.60
N ILE A 158 24.59 5.68 -12.58
CA ILE A 158 23.58 4.64 -12.46
C ILE A 158 22.82 4.83 -11.15
N ASP A 159 21.52 5.02 -11.23
CA ASP A 159 20.66 5.19 -10.05
C ASP A 159 19.85 3.90 -9.78
N LEU A 160 20.28 3.14 -8.77
CA LEU A 160 19.59 1.99 -8.23
C LEU A 160 18.78 2.33 -6.96
N SER A 161 18.40 3.59 -6.77
CA SER A 161 17.55 4.00 -5.65
C SER A 161 16.17 3.34 -5.72
N PRO A 162 15.62 2.85 -4.59
CA PRO A 162 14.29 2.27 -4.57
C PRO A 162 13.21 3.31 -4.85
N GLY A 163 12.10 2.85 -5.44
CA GLY A 163 10.91 3.68 -5.62
C GLY A 163 10.97 4.69 -6.77
N VAL A 164 12.00 4.68 -7.62
CA VAL A 164 12.05 5.43 -8.87
C VAL A 164 11.39 4.59 -9.97
N PRO A 165 10.26 5.05 -10.59
CA PRO A 165 9.60 4.31 -11.67
C PRO A 165 10.32 4.48 -13.01
N ASP A 166 9.84 3.79 -14.05
CA ASP A 166 10.32 3.95 -15.43
C ASP A 166 9.82 5.27 -16.05
N LEU A 167 10.49 6.38 -15.72
CA LEU A 167 10.12 7.71 -16.21
C LEU A 167 10.27 7.85 -17.73
N ALA A 168 11.15 7.06 -18.34
CA ALA A 168 11.31 7.02 -19.79
C ALA A 168 10.08 6.43 -20.50
N ALA A 169 9.33 5.57 -19.81
CA ALA A 169 8.11 4.97 -20.32
C ALA A 169 6.85 5.84 -20.10
N PHE A 170 6.97 7.03 -19.50
CA PHE A 170 5.82 7.91 -19.32
C PHE A 170 5.03 8.08 -20.62
N PRO A 171 3.70 7.89 -20.63
CA PRO A 171 2.89 7.84 -21.85
C PRO A 171 2.60 9.24 -22.41
N ARG A 172 3.66 9.95 -22.86
CA ARG A 172 3.60 11.38 -23.28
C ARG A 172 2.52 11.66 -24.30
N THR A 173 2.41 10.81 -25.32
CA THR A 173 1.42 10.98 -26.39
C THR A 173 -0.01 10.86 -25.88
N ALA A 174 -0.29 9.82 -25.08
CA ALA A 174 -1.62 9.63 -24.50
C ALA A 174 -1.98 10.74 -23.51
N TRP A 175 -1.01 11.17 -22.68
CA TRP A 175 -1.18 12.30 -21.77
C TRP A 175 -1.53 13.59 -22.52
N LEU A 176 -0.72 13.95 -23.53
CA LEU A 176 -0.92 15.16 -24.32
C LEU A 176 -2.27 15.15 -25.09
N GLN A 177 -2.68 14.00 -25.61
CA GLN A 177 -3.99 13.86 -26.28
C GLN A 177 -5.13 14.03 -25.29
N ALA A 178 -5.04 13.45 -24.09
CA ALA A 178 -6.03 13.60 -23.03
C ALA A 178 -6.12 15.06 -22.57
N GLU A 179 -4.98 15.72 -22.36
CA GLU A 179 -4.91 17.12 -21.94
C GLU A 179 -5.53 18.07 -22.97
N ARG A 180 -5.23 17.90 -24.25
CA ARG A 180 -5.87 18.68 -25.32
C ARG A 180 -7.40 18.55 -25.32
N ARG A 181 -7.90 17.32 -25.11
CA ARG A 181 -9.35 17.09 -25.05
C ARG A 181 -9.97 17.73 -23.83
N VAL A 182 -9.31 17.59 -22.66
CA VAL A 182 -9.75 18.25 -21.43
C VAL A 182 -9.85 19.75 -21.64
N LEU A 183 -8.80 20.40 -22.16
CA LEU A 183 -8.78 21.85 -22.39
C LEU A 183 -9.85 22.31 -23.39
N ALA A 184 -10.18 21.47 -24.39
CA ALA A 184 -11.23 21.79 -25.36
C ALA A 184 -12.66 21.70 -24.80
N GLU A 185 -12.85 20.94 -23.71
CA GLU A 185 -14.14 20.71 -23.08
C GLU A 185 -14.41 21.67 -21.89
N LEU A 186 -13.34 22.26 -21.31
CA LEU A 186 -13.45 23.14 -20.14
C LEU A 186 -14.07 24.50 -20.50
N THR A 187 -14.93 24.98 -19.60
CA THR A 187 -15.48 26.32 -19.62
C THR A 187 -14.65 27.27 -18.74
N PRO A 188 -14.78 28.60 -18.88
CA PRO A 188 -14.08 29.55 -18.02
C PRO A 188 -14.29 29.31 -16.51
N SER A 189 -15.46 28.84 -16.08
CA SER A 189 -15.76 28.53 -14.68
C SER A 189 -14.93 27.35 -14.13
N ASP A 190 -14.52 26.41 -14.98
CA ASP A 190 -13.74 25.23 -14.58
C ASP A 190 -12.28 25.57 -14.21
N PHE A 191 -11.81 26.78 -14.56
CA PHE A 191 -10.51 27.32 -14.15
C PHE A 191 -10.54 28.04 -12.79
N GLY A 192 -11.72 28.10 -12.15
CA GLY A 192 -11.87 28.65 -10.80
C GLY A 192 -11.40 27.69 -9.70
N TYR A 193 -11.52 28.16 -8.46
CA TYR A 193 -11.25 27.29 -7.29
C TYR A 193 -12.24 26.14 -7.24
N GLY A 194 -11.71 24.91 -7.22
CA GLY A 194 -12.50 23.68 -7.11
C GLY A 194 -12.71 23.22 -5.66
N SER A 195 -13.27 22.03 -5.52
CA SER A 195 -13.39 21.40 -4.20
C SER A 195 -12.00 21.05 -3.65
N PRO A 196 -11.69 21.35 -2.38
CA PRO A 196 -10.48 20.87 -1.72
C PRO A 196 -10.34 19.35 -1.75
N GLN A 197 -11.45 18.63 -1.83
CA GLN A 197 -11.51 17.19 -1.93
C GLN A 197 -11.03 16.66 -3.29
N GLY A 198 -10.95 17.50 -4.31
CA GLY A 198 -10.54 17.18 -5.67
C GLY A 198 -11.68 17.06 -6.67
N ALA A 199 -11.34 17.01 -7.94
CA ALA A 199 -12.28 16.98 -9.06
C ALA A 199 -13.21 15.74 -8.99
N PRO A 200 -14.54 15.90 -9.11
CA PRO A 200 -15.49 14.78 -9.08
C PRO A 200 -15.14 13.69 -10.10
N ALA A 201 -14.81 14.08 -11.33
CA ALA A 201 -14.44 13.14 -12.40
C ALA A 201 -13.23 12.25 -12.03
N LEU A 202 -12.22 12.78 -11.31
CA LEU A 202 -11.10 11.95 -10.85
C LEU A 202 -11.55 11.03 -9.72
N ARG A 203 -12.34 11.52 -8.77
CA ARG A 203 -12.83 10.70 -7.65
C ARG A 203 -13.66 9.50 -8.15
N GLU A 204 -14.53 9.70 -9.13
CA GLU A 204 -15.31 8.66 -9.80
C GLU A 204 -14.42 7.66 -10.54
N ALA A 205 -13.44 8.14 -11.31
CA ALA A 205 -12.50 7.29 -12.04
C ALA A 205 -11.65 6.44 -11.10
N VAL A 206 -11.17 7.03 -10.00
CA VAL A 206 -10.39 6.33 -8.96
C VAL A 206 -11.26 5.30 -8.24
N ALA A 207 -12.50 5.62 -7.85
CA ALA A 207 -13.41 4.66 -7.22
C ALA A 207 -13.63 3.43 -8.10
N GLY A 208 -13.92 3.64 -9.39
CA GLY A 208 -14.05 2.56 -10.36
C GLY A 208 -12.77 1.76 -10.56
N TRP A 209 -11.61 2.42 -10.56
CA TRP A 209 -10.31 1.76 -10.68
C TRP A 209 -9.97 0.91 -9.45
N LEU A 210 -10.22 1.42 -8.24
CA LEU A 210 -10.03 0.72 -6.98
C LEU A 210 -10.93 -0.51 -6.85
N ALA A 211 -12.18 -0.42 -7.29
CA ALA A 211 -13.09 -1.56 -7.31
C ALA A 211 -12.54 -2.71 -8.18
N ARG A 212 -12.02 -2.39 -9.38
CA ARG A 212 -11.47 -3.39 -10.30
C ARG A 212 -10.12 -3.97 -9.86
N ASN A 213 -9.24 -3.13 -9.29
CA ASN A 213 -7.85 -3.52 -9.05
C ASN A 213 -7.54 -3.88 -7.60
N ARG A 214 -8.30 -3.35 -6.63
CA ARG A 214 -8.02 -3.51 -5.19
C ARG A 214 -9.19 -4.10 -4.39
N GLY A 215 -10.33 -4.35 -5.06
CA GLY A 215 -11.55 -4.85 -4.42
C GLY A 215 -12.24 -3.83 -3.51
N ILE A 216 -11.83 -2.56 -3.54
CA ILE A 216 -12.39 -1.49 -2.71
C ILE A 216 -13.63 -0.93 -3.40
N ARG A 217 -14.79 -1.09 -2.78
CA ARG A 217 -16.03 -0.42 -3.18
C ARG A 217 -16.16 0.88 -2.38
N ALA A 218 -15.77 1.99 -2.97
CA ALA A 218 -15.81 3.31 -2.34
C ALA A 218 -16.86 4.20 -3.00
N ASP A 219 -17.58 4.98 -2.20
CA ASP A 219 -18.30 6.13 -2.71
C ASP A 219 -17.27 7.19 -3.17
N PRO A 220 -17.37 7.75 -4.38
CA PRO A 220 -16.52 8.87 -4.80
C PRO A 220 -16.50 10.04 -3.79
N ALA A 221 -17.56 10.21 -2.99
CA ALA A 221 -17.61 11.21 -1.92
C ALA A 221 -16.67 10.91 -0.73
N GLU A 222 -16.18 9.68 -0.57
CA GLU A 222 -15.18 9.31 0.46
C GLU A 222 -13.75 9.60 0.05
N LEU A 223 -13.50 9.82 -1.24
CA LEU A 223 -12.18 10.05 -1.81
C LEU A 223 -11.71 11.49 -1.62
N ILE A 224 -10.47 11.66 -1.17
CA ILE A 224 -9.78 12.95 -1.10
C ILE A 224 -8.56 12.86 -2.00
N VAL A 225 -8.46 13.75 -2.99
CA VAL A 225 -7.27 13.86 -3.85
C VAL A 225 -6.17 14.58 -3.09
N VAL A 226 -4.97 14.02 -3.11
CA VAL A 226 -3.80 14.51 -2.37
C VAL A 226 -2.56 14.61 -3.27
N ALA A 227 -1.59 15.42 -2.86
CA ALA A 227 -0.29 15.55 -3.54
C ALA A 227 0.65 14.36 -3.23
N GLY A 228 0.14 13.12 -3.42
CA GLY A 228 0.82 11.87 -3.09
C GLY A 228 0.72 11.50 -1.62
N VAL A 229 1.25 10.31 -1.28
CA VAL A 229 1.19 9.73 0.06
C VAL A 229 1.84 10.63 1.12
N ALA A 230 2.89 11.39 0.77
CA ALA A 230 3.52 12.32 1.71
C ALA A 230 2.51 13.34 2.28
N GLN A 231 1.68 13.95 1.44
CA GLN A 231 0.63 14.85 1.91
C GLN A 231 -0.46 14.09 2.69
N ALA A 232 -0.84 12.90 2.23
CA ALA A 232 -1.81 12.07 2.94
C ALA A 232 -1.38 11.81 4.39
N LEU A 233 -0.10 11.41 4.60
CA LEU A 233 0.45 11.15 5.92
C LEU A 233 0.52 12.42 6.78
N GLY A 234 0.90 13.56 6.21
CA GLY A 234 0.91 14.84 6.94
C GLY A 234 -0.47 15.26 7.42
N LEU A 235 -1.50 15.15 6.56
CA LEU A 235 -2.88 15.46 6.91
C LEU A 235 -3.42 14.47 7.98
N LEU A 236 -3.18 13.17 7.79
CA LEU A 236 -3.57 12.14 8.75
C LEU A 236 -2.91 12.37 10.12
N ALA A 237 -1.61 12.68 10.17
CA ALA A 237 -0.91 12.97 11.43
C ALA A 237 -1.57 14.12 12.18
N GLY A 238 -1.91 15.22 11.49
CA GLY A 238 -2.59 16.37 12.08
C GLY A 238 -3.96 16.01 12.66
N VAL A 239 -4.81 15.32 11.88
CA VAL A 239 -6.17 14.95 12.29
C VAL A 239 -6.15 13.90 13.41
N LEU A 240 -5.31 12.87 13.31
CA LEU A 240 -5.20 11.84 14.36
C LEU A 240 -4.73 12.44 15.69
N ARG A 241 -3.78 13.38 15.65
CA ARG A 241 -3.35 14.09 16.85
C ARG A 241 -4.48 14.91 17.49
N ALA A 242 -5.28 15.58 16.69
CA ALA A 242 -6.46 16.29 17.17
C ALA A 242 -7.48 15.35 17.84
N GLU A 243 -7.55 14.09 17.40
CA GLU A 243 -8.34 13.02 18.05
C GLU A 243 -7.62 12.36 19.25
N GLY A 244 -6.48 12.89 19.71
CA GLY A 244 -5.72 12.35 20.83
C GLY A 244 -4.91 11.09 20.50
N VAL A 245 -4.68 10.80 19.23
CA VAL A 245 -3.78 9.72 18.79
C VAL A 245 -2.41 10.32 18.51
N HIS A 246 -1.48 10.17 19.44
CA HIS A 246 -0.13 10.75 19.36
C HIS A 246 0.93 9.72 18.96
N ARG A 247 0.62 8.41 19.09
CA ARG A 247 1.54 7.30 18.82
C ARG A 247 1.07 6.50 17.61
N VAL A 248 2.00 6.22 16.70
CA VAL A 248 1.77 5.40 15.51
C VAL A 248 2.79 4.28 15.42
N ALA A 249 2.32 3.05 15.33
CA ALA A 249 3.18 1.91 15.03
C ALA A 249 3.64 1.98 13.57
N VAL A 250 4.89 1.65 13.31
CA VAL A 250 5.47 1.60 11.96
C VAL A 250 6.23 0.29 11.78
N GLU A 251 6.22 -0.23 10.57
CA GLU A 251 7.00 -1.41 10.19
C GLU A 251 8.50 -1.16 10.38
N ASP A 252 9.23 -2.15 10.92
CA ASP A 252 10.68 -2.11 11.05
C ASP A 252 11.32 -3.42 10.54
N PRO A 253 12.06 -3.36 9.39
CA PRO A 253 12.36 -2.18 8.58
C PRO A 253 11.12 -1.62 7.87
N GLY A 254 11.15 -0.30 7.58
CA GLY A 254 10.04 0.41 6.95
C GLY A 254 10.48 1.65 6.17
N SER A 255 9.55 2.37 5.58
CA SER A 255 9.83 3.55 4.75
C SER A 255 10.39 4.71 5.56
N LEU A 256 11.65 5.08 5.32
CA LEU A 256 12.26 6.28 5.90
C LEU A 256 11.45 7.55 5.58
N GLY A 257 11.03 7.72 4.31
CA GLY A 257 10.28 8.91 3.91
C GLY A 257 8.90 9.01 4.59
N ALA A 258 8.23 7.89 4.81
CA ALA A 258 6.97 7.86 5.54
C ALA A 258 7.18 8.22 7.03
N ARG A 259 8.23 7.67 7.66
CA ARG A 259 8.61 8.03 9.04
C ARG A 259 8.91 9.52 9.18
N GLN A 260 9.68 10.11 8.26
CA GLN A 260 9.97 11.54 8.26
C GLN A 260 8.70 12.40 8.19
N GLN A 261 7.69 11.98 7.40
CA GLN A 261 6.41 12.70 7.34
C GLN A 261 5.64 12.63 8.66
N LEU A 262 5.62 11.46 9.31
CA LEU A 262 4.98 11.28 10.61
C LEU A 262 5.71 12.06 11.72
N GLU A 263 7.04 12.05 11.71
CA GLU A 263 7.87 12.79 12.66
C GLU A 263 7.68 14.31 12.49
N TYR A 264 7.66 14.80 11.24
CA TYR A 264 7.31 16.19 10.95
C TYR A 264 5.91 16.54 11.46
N GLY A 265 4.95 15.62 11.32
CA GLY A 265 3.62 15.69 11.92
C GLY A 265 3.60 15.53 13.44
N ARG A 266 4.77 15.45 14.10
CA ARG A 266 4.93 15.28 15.57
C ARG A 266 4.24 14.04 16.12
N MET A 267 4.22 12.94 15.35
CA MET A 267 3.78 11.63 15.84
C MET A 267 4.96 10.90 16.51
N GLU A 268 4.70 10.28 17.65
CA GLU A 268 5.64 9.33 18.27
C GLU A 268 5.57 8.01 17.51
N MET A 269 6.69 7.55 16.96
CA MET A 269 6.77 6.31 16.20
C MET A 269 7.15 5.14 17.10
N VAL A 270 6.44 4.02 16.96
CA VAL A 270 6.72 2.79 17.68
C VAL A 270 7.10 1.71 16.66
N PRO A 271 8.38 1.25 16.62
CA PRO A 271 8.79 0.22 15.70
C PRO A 271 8.13 -1.12 16.01
N VAL A 272 7.58 -1.76 14.97
CA VAL A 272 7.02 -3.11 15.05
C VAL A 272 7.73 -4.00 14.04
N PRO A 273 8.33 -5.11 14.47
CA PRO A 273 9.09 -5.99 13.59
C PRO A 273 8.26 -6.55 12.43
N VAL A 274 8.94 -6.75 11.31
CA VAL A 274 8.42 -7.46 10.13
C VAL A 274 9.18 -8.78 9.98
N ASP A 275 8.45 -9.88 9.89
CA ASP A 275 8.97 -11.23 9.64
C ASP A 275 8.50 -11.78 8.27
N GLY A 276 8.68 -13.09 8.03
CA GLY A 276 8.25 -13.73 6.77
C GLY A 276 6.73 -13.75 6.54
N ALA A 277 5.91 -13.46 7.56
CA ALA A 277 4.45 -13.34 7.49
C ALA A 277 3.97 -11.87 7.43
N GLY A 278 4.89 -10.90 7.52
CA GLY A 278 4.62 -9.47 7.55
C GLY A 278 4.73 -8.85 8.95
N LEU A 279 4.00 -7.78 9.21
CA LEU A 279 4.00 -7.07 10.49
C LEU A 279 3.59 -8.01 11.65
N ASP A 280 4.34 -7.98 12.76
CA ASP A 280 4.01 -8.73 13.99
C ASP A 280 2.87 -8.06 14.75
N VAL A 281 1.64 -8.60 14.60
CA VAL A 281 0.43 -8.04 15.23
C VAL A 281 0.41 -8.24 16.74
N ALA A 282 1.10 -9.24 17.27
CA ALA A 282 1.21 -9.41 18.73
C ALA A 282 2.06 -8.28 19.33
N ARG A 283 3.18 -7.93 18.68
CA ARG A 283 4.00 -6.78 19.07
C ARG A 283 3.25 -5.45 18.87
N LEU A 284 2.45 -5.31 17.80
CA LEU A 284 1.58 -4.15 17.62
C LEU A 284 0.63 -3.98 18.81
N ARG A 285 -0.05 -5.03 19.24
CA ARG A 285 -0.95 -4.98 20.42
C ARG A 285 -0.20 -4.60 21.70
N ALA A 286 0.95 -5.22 21.93
CA ALA A 286 1.78 -4.93 23.11
C ALA A 286 2.34 -3.51 23.12
N SER A 287 2.47 -2.86 21.99
CA SER A 287 3.00 -1.50 21.86
C SER A 287 2.10 -0.41 22.44
N GLY A 288 0.81 -0.67 22.58
CA GLY A 288 -0.19 0.31 23.01
C GLY A 288 -0.44 1.43 21.98
N ALA A 289 0.11 1.34 20.77
CA ALA A 289 -0.19 2.29 19.70
C ALA A 289 -1.65 2.14 19.25
N ARG A 290 -2.32 3.26 18.98
CA ARG A 290 -3.71 3.28 18.50
C ARG A 290 -3.82 3.44 16.98
N ALA A 291 -2.70 3.70 16.30
CA ALA A 291 -2.62 3.73 14.85
C ALA A 291 -1.41 2.91 14.38
N VAL A 292 -1.49 2.35 13.18
CA VAL A 292 -0.39 1.63 12.51
C VAL A 292 -0.30 2.04 11.06
N LEU A 293 0.92 2.33 10.59
CA LEU A 293 1.24 2.53 9.18
C LEU A 293 1.95 1.29 8.64
N LEU A 294 1.44 0.70 7.57
CA LEU A 294 2.04 -0.47 6.95
C LEU A 294 1.78 -0.53 5.44
N THR A 295 2.56 -1.38 4.75
CA THR A 295 2.51 -1.63 3.31
C THR A 295 2.15 -3.10 3.03
N PRO A 296 0.89 -3.53 3.27
CA PRO A 296 0.52 -4.95 3.42
C PRO A 296 0.52 -5.74 2.11
N ALA A 297 0.37 -5.08 0.97
CA ALA A 297 0.36 -5.72 -0.34
C ALA A 297 1.77 -6.09 -0.82
N HIS A 298 2.77 -5.26 -0.46
CA HIS A 298 4.18 -5.42 -0.76
C HIS A 298 4.97 -4.59 0.25
N GLN A 299 5.38 -5.23 1.34
CA GLN A 299 6.04 -4.55 2.46
C GLN A 299 7.35 -3.88 2.00
N PHE A 300 7.49 -2.60 2.28
CA PHE A 300 8.73 -1.88 2.01
C PHE A 300 9.65 -1.90 3.25
N PRO A 301 10.91 -2.39 3.12
CA PRO A 301 11.60 -2.77 1.91
C PRO A 301 11.69 -4.29 1.66
N THR A 302 11.15 -5.14 2.54
CA THR A 302 11.39 -6.59 2.52
C THR A 302 10.70 -7.31 1.36
N GLY A 303 9.66 -6.70 0.79
CA GLY A 303 8.83 -7.30 -0.25
C GLY A 303 7.92 -8.43 0.24
N VAL A 304 7.82 -8.65 1.54
CA VAL A 304 6.91 -9.62 2.14
C VAL A 304 5.47 -9.15 1.94
N VAL A 305 4.57 -10.07 1.67
CA VAL A 305 3.12 -9.82 1.65
C VAL A 305 2.55 -10.21 3.00
N LEU A 306 1.78 -9.33 3.61
CA LEU A 306 1.08 -9.64 4.87
C LEU A 306 0.19 -10.86 4.67
N ASP A 307 0.46 -11.95 5.39
CA ASP A 307 -0.25 -13.21 5.20
C ASP A 307 -1.70 -13.18 5.72
N GLY A 308 -2.47 -14.21 5.38
CA GLY A 308 -3.89 -14.26 5.69
C GLY A 308 -4.19 -14.29 7.19
N GLU A 309 -3.35 -14.91 8.02
CA GLU A 309 -3.52 -14.95 9.47
C GLU A 309 -3.24 -13.57 10.09
N ARG A 310 -2.10 -12.97 9.74
CA ARG A 310 -1.74 -11.61 10.18
C ARG A 310 -2.75 -10.56 9.73
N ARG A 311 -3.33 -10.72 8.53
CA ARG A 311 -4.43 -9.86 8.05
C ARG A 311 -5.65 -9.93 8.95
N ARG A 312 -6.08 -11.14 9.33
CA ARG A 312 -7.23 -11.32 10.26
C ARG A 312 -6.94 -10.73 11.63
N GLU A 313 -5.76 -11.00 12.18
CA GLU A 313 -5.34 -10.45 13.48
C GLU A 313 -5.30 -8.92 13.49
N LEU A 314 -4.77 -8.32 12.40
CA LEU A 314 -4.71 -6.88 12.22
C LEU A 314 -6.11 -6.26 12.08
N LEU A 315 -6.99 -6.86 11.29
CA LEU A 315 -8.37 -6.41 11.15
C LEU A 315 -9.14 -6.53 12.47
N ALA A 316 -8.93 -7.59 13.25
CA ALA A 316 -9.52 -7.73 14.56
C ALA A 316 -9.00 -6.65 15.55
N TRP A 317 -7.70 -6.31 15.48
CA TRP A 317 -7.12 -5.20 16.25
C TRP A 317 -7.74 -3.86 15.84
N ALA A 318 -7.91 -3.63 14.55
CA ALA A 318 -8.52 -2.40 14.03
C ALA A 318 -10.01 -2.29 14.41
N ALA A 319 -10.77 -3.38 14.33
CA ALA A 319 -12.18 -3.43 14.76
C ALA A 319 -12.35 -3.14 16.26
N ALA A 320 -11.35 -3.44 17.10
CA ALA A 320 -11.32 -3.10 18.52
C ALA A 320 -10.95 -1.63 18.80
N GLY A 321 -10.87 -0.77 17.78
CA GLY A 321 -10.65 0.68 17.90
C GLY A 321 -9.29 1.18 17.41
N GLY A 322 -8.46 0.33 16.82
CA GLY A 322 -7.24 0.73 16.14
C GLY A 322 -7.50 1.42 14.79
N VAL A 323 -6.57 2.24 14.33
CA VAL A 323 -6.59 2.86 13.02
C VAL A 323 -5.48 2.28 12.16
N VAL A 324 -5.84 1.71 11.01
CA VAL A 324 -4.87 1.23 10.03
C VAL A 324 -4.65 2.30 8.97
N ILE A 325 -3.40 2.63 8.66
CA ILE A 325 -2.99 3.45 7.53
C ILE A 325 -2.32 2.50 6.53
N GLU A 326 -3.04 2.14 5.50
CA GLU A 326 -2.57 1.26 4.42
C GLU A 326 -1.95 2.12 3.31
N ASP A 327 -0.62 2.08 3.19
CA ASP A 327 0.12 2.71 2.09
C ASP A 327 0.30 1.70 0.96
N ASP A 328 -0.44 1.92 -0.12
CA ASP A 328 -0.48 1.04 -1.28
C ASP A 328 0.26 1.69 -2.46
N TYR A 329 1.58 1.65 -2.38
CA TYR A 329 2.45 2.41 -3.27
C TYR A 329 2.79 1.72 -4.59
N ASP A 330 2.75 0.36 -4.67
CA ASP A 330 3.23 -0.39 -5.84
C ASP A 330 2.53 -1.74 -6.09
N ALA A 331 1.36 -1.98 -5.50
CA ALA A 331 0.65 -3.27 -5.61
C ALA A 331 0.32 -3.68 -7.06
N GLU A 332 0.23 -2.73 -7.98
CA GLU A 332 0.02 -3.01 -9.41
C GLU A 332 1.25 -3.66 -10.07
N HIS A 333 2.42 -3.59 -9.45
CA HIS A 333 3.68 -4.15 -9.95
C HIS A 333 3.94 -5.57 -9.45
N ARG A 334 2.90 -6.38 -9.34
CA ARG A 334 3.03 -7.79 -9.04
C ARG A 334 3.22 -8.63 -10.30
N TYR A 335 4.14 -9.61 -10.28
CA TYR A 335 4.58 -10.34 -11.46
C TYR A 335 4.11 -11.80 -11.51
N ASP A 336 3.85 -12.40 -10.36
CA ASP A 336 3.51 -13.82 -10.20
C ASP A 336 1.99 -14.07 -10.25
N ARG A 337 1.21 -13.19 -9.66
CA ARG A 337 -0.25 -13.32 -9.53
C ARG A 337 -0.92 -11.94 -9.41
N ALA A 338 -2.26 -11.92 -9.38
CA ALA A 338 -3.01 -10.69 -9.15
C ALA A 338 -2.71 -10.09 -7.76
N PRO A 339 -2.80 -8.77 -7.60
CA PRO A 339 -2.64 -8.11 -6.30
C PRO A 339 -3.63 -8.66 -5.26
N VAL A 340 -3.16 -8.77 -4.01
CA VAL A 340 -4.02 -9.11 -2.87
C VAL A 340 -5.02 -7.96 -2.66
N PRO A 341 -6.30 -8.23 -2.33
CA PRO A 341 -7.25 -7.18 -1.98
C PRO A 341 -6.73 -6.29 -0.84
N ALA A 342 -7.04 -5.00 -0.91
CA ALA A 342 -6.66 -4.06 0.12
C ALA A 342 -7.35 -4.38 1.47
N LEU A 343 -6.72 -4.01 2.60
CA LEU A 343 -7.35 -4.11 3.93
C LEU A 343 -8.60 -3.22 4.01
N ARG A 344 -8.55 -2.05 3.36
CA ARG A 344 -9.69 -1.13 3.23
C ARG A 344 -10.94 -1.81 2.66
N ALA A 345 -10.78 -2.77 1.74
CA ALA A 345 -11.91 -3.51 1.16
C ALA A 345 -12.65 -4.36 2.19
N LEU A 346 -12.00 -4.75 3.28
CA LEU A 346 -12.54 -5.63 4.33
C LEU A 346 -13.06 -4.87 5.55
N LEU A 347 -12.47 -3.71 5.88
CA LEU A 347 -12.84 -2.93 7.07
C LEU A 347 -12.74 -1.42 6.79
N PRO A 348 -13.70 -0.85 6.01
CA PRO A 348 -13.68 0.56 5.64
C PRO A 348 -13.76 1.53 6.83
N GLU A 349 -14.36 1.12 7.94
CA GLU A 349 -14.57 1.96 9.12
C GLU A 349 -13.31 2.18 9.97
N ALA A 350 -12.24 1.42 9.75
CA ALA A 350 -11.01 1.52 10.54
C ALA A 350 -9.74 1.64 9.70
N VAL A 351 -9.84 1.50 8.37
CA VAL A 351 -8.67 1.55 7.47
C VAL A 351 -8.66 2.84 6.67
N CYS A 352 -7.63 3.65 6.81
CA CYS A 352 -7.26 4.72 5.90
C CYS A 352 -6.40 4.12 4.79
N TYR A 353 -6.81 4.28 3.53
CA TYR A 353 -6.08 3.76 2.37
C TYR A 353 -5.49 4.90 1.57
N ALA A 354 -4.18 4.87 1.36
CA ALA A 354 -3.46 5.84 0.56
C ALA A 354 -2.89 5.18 -0.71
N GLY A 355 -3.18 5.77 -1.86
CA GLY A 355 -2.61 5.36 -3.15
C GLY A 355 -2.11 6.55 -3.95
N SER A 356 -1.26 6.32 -4.94
CA SER A 356 -0.77 7.40 -5.79
C SER A 356 -0.30 6.91 -7.16
N VAL A 357 -0.27 7.84 -8.14
CA VAL A 357 0.31 7.57 -9.46
C VAL A 357 1.83 7.73 -9.51
N SER A 358 2.46 8.04 -8.39
CA SER A 358 3.91 8.31 -8.34
C SER A 358 4.76 7.15 -8.85
N LYS A 359 4.31 5.91 -8.63
CA LYS A 359 5.01 4.69 -9.10
C LYS A 359 4.37 4.10 -10.36
N LEU A 360 3.13 4.50 -10.66
CA LEU A 360 2.40 4.05 -11.84
C LEU A 360 2.74 4.85 -13.10
N LEU A 361 2.97 6.17 -12.93
CA LEU A 361 3.24 7.13 -14.00
C LEU A 361 4.51 7.94 -13.72
N ALA A 362 4.40 8.94 -12.85
CA ALA A 362 5.54 9.79 -12.47
C ALA A 362 5.29 10.52 -11.14
N PRO A 363 6.30 10.62 -10.26
CA PRO A 363 6.19 11.36 -9.01
C PRO A 363 5.97 12.87 -9.21
N ALA A 364 6.41 13.44 -10.34
CA ALA A 364 6.23 14.85 -10.66
C ALA A 364 4.77 15.28 -10.85
N LEU A 365 3.86 14.35 -11.13
CA LEU A 365 2.42 14.65 -11.27
C LEU A 365 1.78 15.09 -9.96
N ARG A 366 2.36 14.72 -8.82
CA ARG A 366 1.84 15.03 -7.49
C ARG A 366 0.35 14.72 -7.33
N LEU A 367 -0.06 13.53 -7.82
CA LEU A 367 -1.42 13.02 -7.70
C LEU A 367 -1.46 11.71 -6.92
N GLY A 368 -2.35 11.66 -5.96
CA GLY A 368 -2.69 10.51 -5.16
C GLY A 368 -4.11 10.64 -4.62
N TRP A 369 -4.53 9.67 -3.88
CA TRP A 369 -5.84 9.64 -3.25
C TRP A 369 -5.75 9.05 -1.85
N LEU A 370 -6.67 9.51 -1.01
CA LEU A 370 -6.85 9.05 0.35
C LEU A 370 -8.32 8.67 0.53
N LEU A 371 -8.56 7.44 0.97
CA LEU A 371 -9.86 6.99 1.47
C LEU A 371 -9.76 6.85 2.97
N VAL A 372 -10.73 7.38 3.69
CA VAL A 372 -10.70 7.39 5.15
C VAL A 372 -12.02 6.91 5.74
N PRO A 373 -12.01 6.42 6.98
CA PRO A 373 -13.24 6.21 7.71
C PRO A 373 -14.13 7.46 7.72
N PRO A 374 -15.46 7.32 7.60
CA PRO A 374 -16.38 8.46 7.52
C PRO A 374 -16.19 9.50 8.64
N ARG A 375 -15.85 9.05 9.86
CA ARG A 375 -15.59 9.92 11.02
C ARG A 375 -14.41 10.88 10.85
N LEU A 376 -13.42 10.54 9.99
CA LEU A 376 -12.22 11.36 9.75
C LEU A 376 -12.36 12.26 8.52
N ARG A 377 -13.35 12.02 7.66
CA ARG A 377 -13.45 12.63 6.35
C ARG A 377 -13.53 14.15 6.41
N ASP A 378 -14.47 14.69 7.18
CA ASP A 378 -14.74 16.12 7.20
C ASP A 378 -13.56 16.90 7.80
N ALA A 379 -12.91 16.36 8.86
CA ALA A 379 -11.69 16.94 9.42
C ALA A 379 -10.51 16.93 8.43
N LEU A 380 -10.39 15.86 7.62
CA LEU A 380 -9.34 15.77 6.60
C LEU A 380 -9.60 16.69 5.39
N VAL A 381 -10.83 16.84 4.96
CA VAL A 381 -11.21 17.79 3.92
C VAL A 381 -10.93 19.22 4.38
N GLU A 382 -11.24 19.54 5.64
CA GLU A 382 -10.94 20.83 6.26
C GLU A 382 -9.43 21.07 6.33
N ALA A 383 -8.66 20.09 6.84
CA ALA A 383 -7.19 20.16 6.89
C ALA A 383 -6.58 20.34 5.48
N LYS A 384 -7.15 19.66 4.48
CA LYS A 384 -6.74 19.81 3.08
C LYS A 384 -7.03 21.20 2.55
N ARG A 385 -8.19 21.80 2.90
CA ARG A 385 -8.54 23.16 2.53
C ARG A 385 -7.47 24.16 2.99
N TYR A 386 -7.03 24.05 4.25
CA TYR A 386 -6.02 24.94 4.80
C TYR A 386 -4.58 24.62 4.35
N ALA A 387 -4.34 23.40 3.89
CA ALA A 387 -3.01 23.02 3.42
C ALA A 387 -2.69 23.59 2.03
N ASP A 388 -3.65 23.57 1.09
CA ASP A 388 -3.37 23.96 -0.30
C ASP A 388 -4.61 24.34 -1.14
N LEU A 389 -5.79 24.48 -0.54
CA LEU A 389 -7.08 24.73 -1.22
C LEU A 389 -7.49 23.65 -2.24
N GLY A 390 -6.73 22.55 -2.34
CA GLY A 390 -6.92 21.47 -3.31
C GLY A 390 -5.81 21.38 -4.35
N ASN A 391 -5.66 20.20 -4.96
CA ASN A 391 -4.68 19.96 -6.02
C ASN A 391 -5.07 20.68 -7.33
N PRO A 392 -4.09 21.01 -8.21
CA PRO A 392 -4.36 21.54 -9.54
C PRO A 392 -5.37 20.69 -10.31
N VAL A 393 -6.39 21.30 -10.89
CA VAL A 393 -7.53 20.59 -11.51
C VAL A 393 -7.16 19.89 -12.83
N LEU A 394 -6.35 20.54 -13.68
CA LEU A 394 -6.02 20.01 -15.01
C LEU A 394 -5.38 18.61 -14.97
N PRO A 395 -4.33 18.36 -14.20
CA PRO A 395 -3.76 17.00 -14.10
C PRO A 395 -4.76 15.97 -13.55
N GLN A 396 -5.71 16.38 -12.70
CA GLN A 396 -6.75 15.49 -12.19
C GLN A 396 -7.69 15.05 -13.31
N LEU A 397 -8.16 15.97 -14.14
CA LEU A 397 -9.06 15.68 -15.25
C LEU A 397 -8.38 14.84 -16.33
N VAL A 398 -7.10 15.12 -16.61
CA VAL A 398 -6.28 14.30 -17.54
C VAL A 398 -6.14 12.88 -17.03
N LEU A 399 -5.82 12.68 -15.76
CA LEU A 399 -5.72 11.36 -15.15
C LEU A 399 -7.07 10.61 -15.17
N ALA A 400 -8.17 11.30 -14.82
CA ALA A 400 -9.51 10.72 -14.90
C ALA A 400 -9.81 10.19 -16.31
N ARG A 401 -9.47 10.96 -17.33
CA ARG A 401 -9.64 10.55 -18.73
C ARG A 401 -8.80 9.35 -19.13
N LEU A 402 -7.53 9.29 -18.69
CA LEU A 402 -6.66 8.13 -18.91
C LEU A 402 -7.19 6.86 -18.24
N MET A 403 -7.74 6.98 -17.04
CA MET A 403 -8.40 5.87 -16.34
C MET A 403 -9.65 5.40 -17.07
N ALA A 404 -10.52 6.35 -17.46
CA ALA A 404 -11.80 6.04 -18.12
C ALA A 404 -11.59 5.41 -19.52
N SER A 405 -10.53 5.80 -20.24
CA SER A 405 -10.23 5.29 -21.59
C SER A 405 -9.46 3.95 -21.58
N GLY A 406 -9.03 3.45 -20.41
CA GLY A 406 -8.19 2.25 -20.29
C GLY A 406 -6.72 2.45 -20.71
N GLU A 407 -6.31 3.69 -20.98
CA GLU A 407 -4.92 4.02 -21.32
C GLU A 407 -3.97 3.76 -20.15
N LEU A 408 -4.41 4.04 -18.92
CA LEU A 408 -3.62 3.76 -17.72
C LEU A 408 -3.34 2.25 -17.60
N GLU A 409 -4.34 1.40 -17.74
CA GLU A 409 -4.19 -0.06 -17.67
C GLU A 409 -3.30 -0.59 -18.81
N ARG A 410 -3.39 0.01 -20.01
CA ARG A 410 -2.52 -0.31 -21.14
C ARG A 410 -1.06 0.03 -20.84
N HIS A 411 -0.82 1.21 -20.28
CA HIS A 411 0.49 1.64 -19.80
C HIS A 411 1.06 0.69 -18.75
N LEU A 412 0.27 0.36 -17.71
CA LEU A 412 0.69 -0.55 -16.65
C LEU A 412 1.08 -1.94 -17.17
N ARG A 413 0.34 -2.49 -18.15
CA ARG A 413 0.73 -3.75 -18.80
C ARG A 413 2.07 -3.65 -19.53
N HIS A 414 2.36 -2.48 -20.16
CA HIS A 414 3.63 -2.24 -20.82
C HIS A 414 4.79 -2.18 -19.83
N VAL A 415 4.69 -1.37 -18.78
CA VAL A 415 5.78 -1.19 -17.79
C VAL A 415 6.02 -2.45 -16.97
N ARG A 416 4.98 -3.24 -16.62
CA ARG A 416 5.15 -4.54 -15.95
C ARG A 416 6.08 -5.49 -16.70
N ARG A 417 5.97 -5.57 -18.03
CA ARG A 417 6.86 -6.42 -18.86
C ARG A 417 8.30 -5.93 -18.80
N ARG A 418 8.52 -4.61 -18.81
CA ARG A 418 9.86 -4.00 -18.69
C ARG A 418 10.45 -4.26 -17.33
N HIS A 419 9.68 -4.01 -16.26
CA HIS A 419 10.13 -4.22 -14.88
C HIS A 419 10.47 -5.70 -14.62
N ARG A 420 9.66 -6.65 -15.13
CA ARG A 420 9.97 -8.08 -15.01
C ARG A 420 11.34 -8.43 -15.61
N ARG A 421 11.66 -7.96 -16.81
CA ARG A 421 12.95 -8.19 -17.45
C ARG A 421 14.12 -7.61 -16.62
N ARG A 422 13.94 -6.41 -16.10
CA ARG A 422 14.94 -5.73 -15.27
C ARG A 422 15.15 -6.43 -13.93
N ARG A 423 14.05 -6.85 -13.28
CA ARG A 423 14.11 -7.67 -12.06
C ARG A 423 14.90 -8.96 -12.30
N ASP A 424 14.60 -9.68 -13.39
CA ASP A 424 15.25 -10.94 -13.69
C ASP A 424 16.75 -10.73 -13.97
N ALA A 425 17.13 -9.62 -14.61
CA ALA A 425 18.52 -9.22 -14.78
C ALA A 425 19.21 -8.90 -13.45
N MET A 426 18.55 -8.12 -12.58
CA MET A 426 19.09 -7.82 -11.25
C MET A 426 19.30 -9.07 -10.40
N LEU A 427 18.36 -10.02 -10.43
CA LEU A 427 18.52 -11.30 -9.69
C LEU A 427 19.74 -12.08 -10.17
N ARG A 428 19.97 -12.16 -11.49
CA ARG A 428 21.16 -12.83 -12.03
C ARG A 428 22.44 -12.09 -11.65
N ALA A 429 22.46 -10.76 -11.80
CA ALA A 429 23.62 -9.95 -11.46
C ALA A 429 23.97 -10.05 -9.96
N VAL A 430 22.98 -9.98 -9.06
CA VAL A 430 23.20 -10.13 -7.61
C VAL A 430 23.78 -11.53 -7.30
N ALA A 431 23.25 -12.58 -7.91
CA ALA A 431 23.75 -13.94 -7.68
C ALA A 431 25.22 -14.13 -8.13
N THR A 432 25.66 -13.41 -9.17
CA THR A 432 27.03 -13.49 -9.70
C THR A 432 27.98 -12.55 -8.96
N GLU A 433 27.56 -11.30 -8.73
CA GLU A 433 28.48 -10.22 -8.32
C GLU A 433 28.51 -9.96 -6.81
N LEU A 434 27.48 -10.40 -6.08
CA LEU A 434 27.37 -10.17 -4.63
C LEU A 434 27.37 -11.50 -3.87
N PRO A 435 28.53 -12.22 -3.77
CA PRO A 435 28.59 -13.52 -3.10
C PRO A 435 28.24 -13.41 -1.62
N GLY A 436 27.39 -14.31 -1.14
CA GLY A 436 26.87 -14.32 0.23
C GLY A 436 25.67 -13.40 0.47
N ALA A 437 25.18 -12.73 -0.57
CA ALA A 437 23.97 -11.92 -0.49
C ALA A 437 22.71 -12.79 -0.49
N ARG A 438 21.76 -12.47 0.40
CA ARG A 438 20.41 -13.04 0.41
C ARG A 438 19.44 -12.02 -0.19
N VAL A 439 18.69 -12.43 -1.20
CA VAL A 439 17.69 -11.58 -1.88
C VAL A 439 16.30 -11.78 -1.28
N HIS A 440 15.59 -10.66 -1.08
CA HIS A 440 14.22 -10.62 -0.61
C HIS A 440 13.36 -9.79 -1.57
N GLY A 441 12.04 -10.06 -1.65
CA GLY A 441 11.08 -9.23 -2.36
C GLY A 441 10.99 -9.46 -3.87
N ALA A 442 11.45 -10.60 -4.40
CA ALA A 442 11.52 -10.86 -5.84
C ALA A 442 10.17 -11.03 -6.56
N ALA A 443 9.05 -11.22 -5.83
CA ALA A 443 7.75 -11.54 -6.42
C ALA A 443 7.00 -10.31 -6.97
N ALA A 444 7.32 -9.11 -6.49
CA ALA A 444 6.58 -7.88 -6.79
C ALA A 444 7.48 -6.64 -6.70
N GLY A 445 6.91 -5.47 -6.99
CA GLY A 445 7.48 -4.17 -6.71
C GLY A 445 8.44 -3.64 -7.76
N LEU A 446 9.23 -2.66 -7.33
CA LEU A 446 10.19 -1.91 -8.15
C LEU A 446 11.63 -2.02 -7.62
N HIS A 447 11.84 -2.82 -6.56
CA HIS A 447 13.13 -2.97 -5.87
C HIS A 447 13.28 -4.39 -5.32
N LEU A 448 14.51 -4.72 -4.94
CA LEU A 448 14.86 -5.88 -4.12
C LEU A 448 15.55 -5.40 -2.86
N MET A 449 15.34 -6.09 -1.76
CA MET A 449 16.19 -5.97 -0.56
C MET A 449 17.25 -7.07 -0.59
N VAL A 450 18.48 -6.71 -0.32
CA VAL A 450 19.62 -7.62 -0.25
C VAL A 450 20.25 -7.52 1.13
N THR A 451 20.44 -8.65 1.82
CA THR A 451 21.10 -8.71 3.14
C THR A 451 22.35 -9.56 3.07
N PHE A 452 23.30 -9.28 3.97
CA PHE A 452 24.57 -10.00 4.11
C PHE A 452 24.67 -10.56 5.53
N ASP A 453 24.19 -11.78 5.73
CA ASP A 453 24.18 -12.40 7.06
C ASP A 453 25.62 -12.68 7.53
N GLY A 454 25.94 -12.34 8.79
CA GLY A 454 27.25 -12.54 9.38
C GLY A 454 28.37 -11.62 8.86
N ALA A 455 28.04 -10.64 8.02
CA ALA A 455 29.04 -9.69 7.52
C ALA A 455 29.37 -8.58 8.55
N ALA A 456 30.65 -8.23 8.64
CA ALA A 456 31.17 -7.22 9.59
C ALA A 456 31.47 -5.87 8.92
N PHE A 457 30.65 -5.44 7.97
CA PHE A 457 30.79 -4.14 7.33
C PHE A 457 29.57 -3.26 7.57
N ASP A 458 29.76 -1.93 7.46
CA ASP A 458 28.67 -0.96 7.47
C ASP A 458 28.08 -0.82 6.06
N ASP A 459 26.76 -0.97 5.92
CA ASP A 459 26.08 -0.84 4.64
C ASP A 459 26.07 0.60 4.11
N THR A 460 26.22 1.61 4.97
CA THR A 460 26.42 3.01 4.58
C THR A 460 27.81 3.20 3.94
N ALA A 461 28.84 2.54 4.47
CA ALA A 461 30.16 2.53 3.86
C ALA A 461 30.14 1.87 2.48
N LEU A 462 29.40 0.74 2.32
CA LEU A 462 29.23 0.10 1.02
C LEU A 462 28.51 1.02 0.01
N ALA A 463 27.43 1.67 0.41
CA ALA A 463 26.71 2.59 -0.46
C ALA A 463 27.58 3.80 -0.86
N THR A 464 28.42 4.31 0.06
CA THR A 464 29.37 5.40 -0.19
C THR A 464 30.47 4.97 -1.17
N ALA A 465 31.04 3.78 -0.98
CA ALA A 465 32.03 3.22 -1.91
C ALA A 465 31.44 2.99 -3.31
N ALA A 466 30.21 2.49 -3.41
CA ALA A 466 29.50 2.35 -4.68
C ALA A 466 29.24 3.70 -5.36
N LEU A 467 28.88 4.73 -4.59
CA LEU A 467 28.67 6.08 -5.11
C LEU A 467 29.95 6.66 -5.71
N SER A 468 31.14 6.39 -5.12
CA SER A 468 32.43 6.79 -5.68
C SER A 468 32.72 6.13 -7.04
N LEU A 469 32.10 4.98 -7.31
CA LEU A 469 32.12 4.28 -8.61
C LEU A 469 30.98 4.72 -9.55
N GLY A 470 30.17 5.70 -9.14
CA GLY A 470 29.10 6.28 -9.92
C GLY A 470 27.75 5.52 -9.80
N VAL A 471 27.59 4.64 -8.80
CA VAL A 471 26.37 3.89 -8.54
C VAL A 471 25.71 4.35 -7.24
N LYS A 472 24.44 4.74 -7.31
CA LYS A 472 23.64 5.09 -6.14
C LYS A 472 22.78 3.89 -5.71
N ALA A 473 22.89 3.51 -4.44
CA ALA A 473 22.06 2.48 -3.78
C ALA A 473 21.71 2.95 -2.37
N HIS A 474 20.60 2.45 -1.81
CA HIS A 474 20.21 2.83 -0.46
C HIS A 474 20.67 1.78 0.56
N PRO A 475 21.38 2.17 1.63
CA PRO A 475 21.65 1.29 2.76
C PRO A 475 20.35 0.85 3.43
N LEU A 476 20.28 -0.41 3.84
CA LEU A 476 19.12 -0.93 4.56
C LEU A 476 18.99 -0.31 5.95
N SER A 477 20.10 0.04 6.59
CA SER A 477 20.15 0.70 7.91
C SER A 477 19.33 2.00 7.96
N TRP A 478 19.21 2.75 6.87
CA TRP A 478 18.35 3.95 6.82
C TRP A 478 16.86 3.63 7.01
N HIS A 479 16.47 2.42 6.72
CA HIS A 479 15.09 1.95 6.77
C HIS A 479 14.77 1.17 8.05
N ARG A 480 15.72 1.08 8.99
CA ARG A 480 15.58 0.44 10.29
C ARG A 480 15.55 1.44 11.43
N LEU A 481 14.88 1.07 12.50
CA LEU A 481 14.94 1.70 13.81
C LEU A 481 15.69 0.81 14.81
N ALA A 482 15.56 -0.52 14.67
CA ALA A 482 16.32 -1.49 15.44
C ALA A 482 17.57 -1.97 14.67
N PRO A 483 18.67 -2.34 15.37
CA PRO A 483 19.85 -2.95 14.76
C PRO A 483 19.50 -4.24 13.98
N GLY A 484 20.27 -4.53 12.92
CA GLY A 484 20.09 -5.73 12.12
C GLY A 484 21.21 -5.94 11.10
N PRO A 485 21.20 -7.02 10.31
CA PRO A 485 22.25 -7.31 9.35
C PRO A 485 22.39 -6.19 8.32
N PRO A 486 23.62 -5.90 7.85
CA PRO A 486 23.84 -4.92 6.78
C PRO A 486 23.16 -5.35 5.50
N GLY A 487 22.76 -4.39 4.68
CA GLY A 487 22.07 -4.66 3.44
C GLY A 487 21.91 -3.46 2.54
N LEU A 488 21.37 -3.70 1.36
CA LEU A 488 21.04 -2.67 0.39
C LEU A 488 19.61 -2.84 -0.11
N ILE A 489 18.99 -1.72 -0.48
CA ILE A 489 17.72 -1.72 -1.21
C ILE A 489 18.03 -1.24 -2.63
N LEU A 490 17.81 -2.12 -3.60
CA LEU A 490 18.19 -1.92 -4.99
C LEU A 490 16.96 -1.77 -5.88
N GLY A 491 16.73 -0.57 -6.41
CA GLY A 491 15.70 -0.28 -7.39
C GLY A 491 16.13 -0.75 -8.79
N TYR A 492 15.21 -1.38 -9.52
CA TYR A 492 15.47 -1.85 -10.89
C TYR A 492 14.54 -1.23 -11.93
N ALA A 493 13.65 -0.33 -11.51
CA ALA A 493 12.62 0.17 -12.42
C ALA A 493 13.08 1.35 -13.28
N ALA A 494 14.05 2.14 -12.83
CA ALA A 494 14.42 3.40 -13.47
C ALA A 494 15.20 3.25 -14.77
N GLY A 495 16.31 2.52 -14.74
CA GLY A 495 17.26 2.38 -15.84
C GLY A 495 16.98 1.21 -16.80
N PRO A 496 17.70 1.10 -17.92
CA PRO A 496 17.68 -0.08 -18.80
C PRO A 496 18.32 -1.30 -18.13
N VAL A 497 18.19 -2.48 -18.75
CA VAL A 497 18.77 -3.74 -18.23
C VAL A 497 20.30 -3.63 -18.06
N GLY A 498 20.99 -3.01 -19.04
CA GLY A 498 22.45 -2.85 -18.99
C GLY A 498 22.91 -2.04 -17.75
N ASP A 499 22.20 -0.96 -17.41
CA ASP A 499 22.52 -0.17 -16.20
C ASP A 499 22.31 -0.99 -14.92
N VAL A 500 21.30 -1.87 -14.90
CA VAL A 500 21.05 -2.75 -13.76
C VAL A 500 22.20 -3.74 -13.58
N GLU A 501 22.63 -4.41 -14.67
CA GLU A 501 23.72 -5.39 -14.65
C GLU A 501 25.05 -4.72 -14.30
N GLU A 502 25.40 -3.62 -14.95
CA GLU A 502 26.60 -2.85 -14.67
C GLU A 502 26.62 -2.27 -13.24
N GLY A 503 25.50 -1.71 -12.79
CA GLY A 503 25.39 -1.15 -11.45
C GLY A 503 25.63 -2.18 -10.36
N VAL A 504 25.12 -3.41 -10.53
CA VAL A 504 25.36 -4.51 -9.57
C VAL A 504 26.80 -5.00 -9.65
N ALA A 505 27.44 -5.03 -10.83
CA ALA A 505 28.86 -5.37 -10.95
C ALA A 505 29.75 -4.37 -10.19
N LEU A 506 29.46 -3.07 -10.30
CA LEU A 506 30.18 -2.03 -9.56
C LEU A 506 29.91 -2.09 -8.04
N LEU A 507 28.71 -2.49 -7.61
CA LEU A 507 28.43 -2.81 -6.21
C LEU A 507 29.30 -3.98 -5.72
N GLY A 508 29.49 -5.01 -6.54
CA GLY A 508 30.40 -6.13 -6.26
C GLY A 508 31.85 -5.68 -6.12
N GLU A 509 32.30 -4.74 -6.97
CA GLU A 509 33.64 -4.15 -6.85
C GLU A 509 33.78 -3.34 -5.55
N ALA A 510 32.78 -2.51 -5.21
CA ALA A 510 32.76 -1.77 -3.96
C ALA A 510 32.82 -2.70 -2.74
N LEU A 511 32.07 -3.80 -2.76
CA LEU A 511 32.07 -4.81 -1.70
C LEU A 511 33.44 -5.48 -1.54
N ARG A 512 34.12 -5.81 -2.65
CA ARG A 512 35.48 -6.37 -2.61
C ARG A 512 36.52 -5.42 -2.01
N ARG A 513 36.34 -4.12 -2.19
CA ARG A 513 37.26 -3.10 -1.62
C ARG A 513 37.07 -2.89 -0.11
N LEU A 514 35.94 -3.28 0.44
CA LEU A 514 35.62 -3.16 1.87
C LEU A 514 35.97 -4.42 2.68
N ARG A 515 36.18 -5.53 2.02
CA ARG A 515 36.65 -6.81 2.61
C ARG A 515 38.18 -6.88 2.62
#